data_80860e6dcc4a8744b6faf59f63a69f10
#
_entry.id   80860e6dcc4a8744b6faf59f63a69f10
#
_cell.length_a   1.000
_cell.length_b   1.000
_cell.length_c   1.000
_cell.angle_alpha   90.00
_cell.angle_beta   90.00
_cell.angle_gamma   90.00
#
_symmetry.space_group_name_H-M   'P 1'
#
loop_
_entity.id
_entity.type
_entity.pdbx_description
1 polymer ?
#
loop_
_entity_poly.entity_id
_entity_poly.type
_entity_poly.pdbx_seq_one_letter_code
_entity_poly.pdbx_strand_id
1 'polypeptide(L)'
;MTKISIKSFWVVRQFTNEYNPVHYHDGHISGVGYLKIPKFISKNSKKKSKTDGTIDFINGNKMFLSDSIYNHQPKVGDVILFPNYLMHTAYPFKSSGERRSFSFNLEIDSKIANVFSR
;
A
#
# COMPACT_ATOMS: atom_id res chain seq x y z
N MET A 1 16.45 -12.27 -12.84
CA MET A 1 16.11 -10.86 -13.12
C MET A 1 17.40 -10.11 -13.42
N THR A 2 17.50 -9.52 -14.60
CA THR A 2 18.70 -8.81 -15.07
C THR A 2 18.48 -7.31 -15.24
N LYS A 3 17.21 -6.85 -15.30
CA LYS A 3 16.82 -5.46 -15.47
C LYS A 3 15.84 -5.04 -14.40
N ILE A 4 16.11 -3.90 -13.78
CA ILE A 4 15.18 -3.18 -12.91
C ILE A 4 15.36 -1.69 -13.13
N SER A 5 14.28 -0.95 -13.34
CA SER A 5 14.31 0.50 -13.50
C SER A 5 13.10 1.14 -12.83
N ILE A 6 13.28 2.37 -12.37
CA ILE A 6 12.17 3.18 -11.81
C ILE A 6 11.40 3.77 -12.98
N LYS A 7 10.11 3.46 -13.05
CA LYS A 7 9.18 4.05 -14.03
C LYS A 7 8.60 5.35 -13.53
N SER A 8 8.23 5.40 -12.26
CA SER A 8 7.65 6.58 -11.61
C SER A 8 7.97 6.59 -10.12
N PHE A 9 8.07 7.80 -9.57
CA PHE A 9 8.32 8.04 -8.15
C PHE A 9 7.57 9.30 -7.74
N TRP A 10 6.85 9.25 -6.60
CA TRP A 10 6.12 10.42 -6.08
C TRP A 10 5.99 10.38 -4.56
N VAL A 11 5.76 11.53 -3.98
CA VAL A 11 5.51 11.70 -2.54
C VAL A 11 4.01 11.90 -2.33
N VAL A 12 3.47 11.21 -1.34
CA VAL A 12 2.08 11.34 -0.91
C VAL A 12 2.07 11.98 0.48
N ARG A 13 1.38 13.11 0.59
CA ARG A 13 1.09 13.77 1.85
C ARG A 13 -0.39 13.59 2.14
N GLN A 14 -0.70 12.95 3.25
CA GLN A 14 -2.09 12.68 3.66
C GLN A 14 -2.35 13.27 5.04
N PHE A 15 -3.42 14.02 5.14
CA PHE A 15 -3.83 14.72 6.35
C PHE A 15 -5.09 14.07 6.95
N THR A 16 -5.56 14.61 8.10
CA THR A 16 -6.73 14.11 8.81
C THR A 16 -7.93 13.91 7.88
N ASN A 17 -8.57 12.76 7.99
CA ASN A 17 -9.75 12.34 7.22
C ASN A 17 -9.53 12.14 5.70
N GLU A 18 -8.35 12.38 5.18
CA GLU A 18 -8.04 12.04 3.80
C GLU A 18 -7.79 10.54 3.66
N TYR A 19 -8.13 9.97 2.52
CA TYR A 19 -7.91 8.56 2.22
C TYR A 19 -7.51 8.39 0.76
N ASN A 20 -6.98 7.23 0.45
CA ASN A 20 -6.70 6.84 -0.91
C ASN A 20 -7.57 5.61 -1.23
N PRO A 21 -8.55 5.74 -2.14
CA PRO A 21 -9.48 4.66 -2.45
C PRO A 21 -8.78 3.44 -3.04
N VAL A 22 -9.50 2.34 -3.13
CA VAL A 22 -8.99 1.10 -3.73
C VAL A 22 -8.51 1.35 -5.14
N HIS A 23 -7.26 0.98 -5.42
CA HIS A 23 -6.61 1.21 -6.70
C HIS A 23 -5.49 0.19 -6.94
N TYR A 24 -4.92 0.20 -8.13
CA TYR A 24 -3.74 -0.53 -8.51
C TYR A 24 -2.80 0.39 -9.29
N HIS A 25 -1.60 -0.07 -9.58
CA HIS A 25 -0.55 0.73 -10.20
C HIS A 25 -0.18 0.24 -11.59
N ASP A 26 0.57 1.06 -12.29
CA ASP A 26 1.25 0.74 -13.53
C ASP A 26 2.64 0.13 -13.24
N GLY A 27 3.35 -0.35 -14.27
CA GLY A 27 4.64 -1.02 -14.13
C GLY A 27 4.51 -2.50 -13.79
N HIS A 28 5.48 -3.05 -13.08
CA HIS A 28 5.52 -4.48 -12.72
C HIS A 28 5.54 -4.69 -11.21
N ILE A 29 6.36 -3.92 -10.50
CA ILE A 29 6.46 -3.94 -9.05
C ILE A 29 6.17 -2.54 -8.55
N SER A 30 5.34 -2.44 -7.54
CA SER A 30 5.05 -1.20 -6.84
C SER A 30 5.65 -1.21 -5.45
N GLY A 31 5.88 -0.04 -4.90
CA GLY A 31 6.38 0.09 -3.55
C GLY A 31 5.88 1.33 -2.86
N VAL A 32 5.86 1.27 -1.54
CA VAL A 32 5.56 2.40 -0.67
C VAL A 32 6.53 2.40 0.52
N GLY A 33 7.09 3.57 0.80
CA GLY A 33 7.91 3.79 1.99
C GLY A 33 7.35 4.89 2.86
N TYR A 34 7.47 4.77 4.18
CA TYR A 34 6.86 5.70 5.13
C TYR A 34 7.90 6.59 5.78
N LEU A 35 7.74 7.90 5.59
CA LEU A 35 8.67 8.94 6.08
C LEU A 35 8.17 9.60 7.36
N LYS A 36 6.85 9.71 7.52
CA LYS A 36 6.22 10.35 8.66
C LYS A 36 4.87 9.70 8.94
N ILE A 37 4.63 9.41 10.20
CA ILE A 37 3.38 8.82 10.69
C ILE A 37 2.87 9.67 11.85
N PRO A 38 1.56 10.01 11.89
CA PRO A 38 0.98 10.71 13.04
C PRO A 38 1.15 9.91 14.33
N LYS A 39 1.39 10.60 15.45
CA LYS A 39 1.63 9.97 16.76
C LYS A 39 0.46 9.13 17.28
N PHE A 40 -0.76 9.46 16.85
CA PHE A 40 -1.99 8.80 17.26
C PHE A 40 -2.83 8.41 16.06
N ILE A 41 -2.60 7.21 15.59
CA ILE A 41 -3.61 6.51 14.81
C ILE A 41 -4.61 6.01 15.84
N SER A 42 -5.86 6.46 15.74
CA SER A 42 -6.89 6.36 16.77
C SER A 42 -6.87 5.03 17.55
N LYS A 43 -6.65 5.11 18.87
CA LYS A 43 -6.76 3.97 19.79
C LYS A 43 -8.21 3.64 20.16
N ASN A 44 -9.17 4.50 19.83
CA ASN A 44 -10.56 4.47 20.32
C ASN A 44 -11.59 4.05 19.28
N SER A 45 -11.22 3.22 18.33
CA SER A 45 -12.20 2.64 17.43
C SER A 45 -13.07 1.63 18.17
N LYS A 46 -14.36 1.89 18.30
CA LYS A 46 -15.38 0.94 18.76
C LYS A 46 -15.58 -0.23 17.78
N LYS A 47 -14.95 -0.17 16.62
CA LYS A 47 -14.99 -1.22 15.60
C LYS A 47 -14.06 -2.37 15.97
N LYS A 48 -14.46 -3.59 15.64
CA LYS A 48 -13.66 -4.80 15.85
C LYS A 48 -12.35 -4.80 15.04
N SER A 49 -12.29 -4.08 13.94
CA SER A 49 -11.09 -3.90 13.12
C SER A 49 -10.55 -2.48 13.25
N LYS A 50 -9.30 -2.35 13.66
CA LYS A 50 -8.58 -1.08 13.73
C LYS A 50 -7.95 -0.79 12.38
N THR A 51 -8.64 -0.04 11.54
CA THR A 51 -8.17 0.30 10.18
C THR A 51 -7.60 1.72 10.07
N ASP A 52 -7.84 2.58 11.06
CA ASP A 52 -7.42 3.99 11.00
C ASP A 52 -5.93 4.16 10.66
N GLY A 53 -5.65 4.83 9.55
CA GLY A 53 -4.30 5.12 9.08
C GLY A 53 -3.53 3.93 8.53
N THR A 54 -4.16 2.78 8.41
CA THR A 54 -3.55 1.56 7.90
C THR A 54 -3.73 1.43 6.39
N ILE A 55 -3.07 0.44 5.80
CA ILE A 55 -3.23 0.07 4.40
C ILE A 55 -3.70 -1.38 4.32
N ASP A 56 -4.69 -1.63 3.47
CA ASP A 56 -5.13 -2.98 3.11
C ASP A 56 -4.63 -3.34 1.72
N PHE A 57 -4.07 -4.54 1.62
CA PHE A 57 -3.80 -5.22 0.36
C PHE A 57 -4.85 -6.31 0.18
N ILE A 58 -5.44 -6.36 -1.01
CA ILE A 58 -6.61 -7.20 -1.29
C ILE A 58 -6.27 -8.16 -2.42
N ASN A 59 -6.46 -9.46 -2.20
CA ASN A 59 -6.23 -10.48 -3.21
C ASN A 59 -7.23 -11.63 -3.07
N GLY A 60 -8.02 -11.86 -4.11
CA GLY A 60 -9.01 -12.92 -4.15
C GLY A 60 -10.15 -12.75 -3.15
N ASN A 61 -10.80 -13.84 -2.84
CA ASN A 61 -11.93 -13.93 -1.92
C ASN A 61 -11.53 -14.64 -0.63
N LYS A 62 -12.12 -14.23 0.49
CA LYS A 62 -11.97 -14.96 1.74
C LYS A 62 -12.66 -16.30 1.63
N MET A 63 -11.92 -17.37 1.90
CA MET A 63 -12.41 -18.73 1.89
C MET A 63 -11.84 -19.50 3.09
N PHE A 64 -12.27 -20.75 3.25
CA PHE A 64 -11.90 -21.63 4.35
C PHE A 64 -10.38 -21.71 4.61
N LEU A 65 -9.56 -21.75 3.56
CA LEU A 65 -8.09 -21.82 3.67
C LEU A 65 -7.39 -20.60 3.07
N SER A 66 -8.09 -19.49 2.88
CA SER A 66 -7.53 -18.31 2.22
C SER A 66 -8.05 -17.01 2.82
N ASP A 67 -7.14 -16.15 3.20
CA ASP A 67 -7.45 -14.75 3.52
C ASP A 67 -7.37 -13.89 2.25
N SER A 68 -8.23 -12.89 2.17
CA SER A 68 -8.30 -11.96 1.04
C SER A 68 -7.70 -10.58 1.34
N ILE A 69 -7.50 -10.26 2.62
CA ILE A 69 -7.02 -8.94 3.05
C ILE A 69 -5.81 -9.12 3.96
N TYR A 70 -4.75 -8.40 3.61
CA TYR A 70 -3.59 -8.18 4.48
C TYR A 70 -3.58 -6.72 4.92
N ASN A 71 -3.77 -6.48 6.21
CA ASN A 71 -3.72 -5.14 6.80
C ASN A 71 -2.34 -4.86 7.36
N HIS A 72 -1.77 -3.74 6.98
CA HIS A 72 -0.49 -3.28 7.49
C HIS A 72 -0.64 -1.95 8.22
N GLN A 73 -0.16 -1.89 9.47
CA GLN A 73 -0.03 -0.65 10.22
C GLN A 73 1.35 -0.06 9.94
N PRO A 74 1.43 1.08 9.22
CA PRO A 74 2.71 1.62 8.82
C PRO A 74 3.50 2.19 10.00
N LYS A 75 4.82 2.02 9.93
CA LYS A 75 5.80 2.64 10.82
C LYS A 75 6.81 3.39 9.97
N VAL A 76 7.37 4.48 10.53
CA VAL A 76 8.46 5.21 9.85
C VAL A 76 9.61 4.25 9.58
N GLY A 77 10.08 4.25 8.33
CA GLY A 77 11.14 3.39 7.85
C GLY A 77 10.67 2.10 7.18
N ASP A 78 9.37 1.75 7.28
CA ASP A 78 8.82 0.62 6.53
C ASP A 78 8.88 0.89 5.03
N VAL A 79 9.29 -0.13 4.27
CA VAL A 79 9.17 -0.16 2.81
C VAL A 79 8.47 -1.47 2.43
N ILE A 80 7.38 -1.37 1.69
CA ILE A 80 6.61 -2.51 1.23
C ILE A 80 6.70 -2.58 -0.28
N LEU A 81 7.04 -3.77 -0.79
CA LEU A 81 7.02 -4.08 -2.21
C LEU A 81 5.88 -5.04 -2.51
N PHE A 82 5.17 -4.80 -3.60
CA PHE A 82 4.04 -5.62 -4.01
C PHE A 82 3.87 -5.61 -5.54
N PRO A 83 3.23 -6.63 -6.12
CA PRO A 83 2.93 -6.61 -7.55
C PRO A 83 2.03 -5.42 -7.90
N ASN A 84 2.27 -4.81 -9.05
CA ASN A 84 1.52 -3.63 -9.49
C ASN A 84 0.00 -3.84 -9.55
N TYR A 85 -0.43 -5.05 -9.87
CA TYR A 85 -1.85 -5.42 -9.98
C TYR A 85 -2.55 -5.64 -8.64
N LEU A 86 -1.82 -5.65 -7.52
CA LEU A 86 -2.42 -5.90 -6.22
C LEU A 86 -3.24 -4.69 -5.79
N MET A 87 -4.54 -4.90 -5.64
CA MET A 87 -5.47 -3.88 -5.18
C MET A 87 -5.16 -3.50 -3.74
N HIS A 88 -5.18 -2.21 -3.45
CA HIS A 88 -4.91 -1.72 -2.09
C HIS A 88 -5.63 -0.40 -1.83
N THR A 89 -5.81 -0.10 -0.55
CA THR A 89 -6.45 1.13 -0.09
C THR A 89 -5.77 1.65 1.17
N ALA A 90 -5.60 2.97 1.24
CA ALA A 90 -5.07 3.63 2.42
C ALA A 90 -6.20 4.29 3.19
N TYR A 91 -6.42 3.85 4.42
CA TYR A 91 -7.48 4.35 5.27
C TYR A 91 -7.19 5.74 5.83
N PRO A 92 -8.22 6.55 6.07
CA PRO A 92 -8.06 7.82 6.76
C PRO A 92 -7.68 7.62 8.22
N PHE A 93 -7.10 8.65 8.81
CA PHE A 93 -6.86 8.73 10.25
C PHE A 93 -7.53 10.00 10.81
N LYS A 94 -7.89 9.96 12.09
CA LYS A 94 -8.63 11.05 12.75
C LYS A 94 -7.74 12.00 13.56
N SER A 95 -6.54 11.56 13.92
CA SER A 95 -5.58 12.40 14.64
C SER A 95 -5.09 13.56 13.78
N SER A 96 -4.65 14.63 14.42
CA SER A 96 -3.93 15.71 13.74
C SER A 96 -2.56 15.23 13.25
N GLY A 97 -2.04 15.88 12.23
CA GLY A 97 -0.71 15.58 11.70
C GLY A 97 -0.76 15.11 10.26
N GLU A 98 0.33 14.54 9.83
CA GLU A 98 0.57 14.15 8.45
C GLU A 98 1.14 12.74 8.37
N ARG A 99 0.58 11.91 7.50
CA ARG A 99 1.24 10.70 7.00
C ARG A 99 1.93 11.07 5.69
N ARG A 100 3.25 10.99 5.67
CA ARG A 100 4.05 11.23 4.47
C ARG A 100 4.68 9.92 4.04
N SER A 101 4.44 9.55 2.81
CA SER A 101 5.03 8.38 2.18
C SER A 101 5.59 8.74 0.82
N PHE A 102 6.47 7.90 0.32
CA PHE A 102 6.85 7.91 -1.09
C PHE A 102 6.36 6.62 -1.73
N SER A 103 5.95 6.73 -2.98
CA SER A 103 5.51 5.59 -3.79
C SER A 103 6.32 5.53 -5.06
N PHE A 104 6.50 4.34 -5.58
CA PHE A 104 7.25 4.12 -6.81
C PHE A 104 6.73 2.92 -7.57
N ASN A 105 6.90 2.94 -8.87
CA ASN A 105 6.66 1.83 -9.75
C ASN A 105 7.97 1.44 -10.45
N LEU A 106 8.22 0.14 -10.52
CA LEU A 106 9.40 -0.42 -11.15
C LEU A 106 9.00 -1.23 -12.37
N GLU A 107 9.86 -1.22 -13.36
CA GLU A 107 9.84 -2.17 -14.49
C GLU A 107 10.98 -3.16 -14.35
N ILE A 108 10.67 -4.42 -14.60
CA ILE A 108 11.61 -5.54 -14.62
C ILE A 108 11.62 -6.20 -15.99
N ASP A 109 12.41 -7.25 -16.15
CA ASP A 109 12.49 -8.01 -17.39
C ASP A 109 11.10 -8.48 -17.84
N SER A 110 10.71 -8.11 -19.06
CA SER A 110 9.39 -8.45 -19.61
C SER A 110 9.12 -9.95 -19.64
N LYS A 111 10.15 -10.78 -19.81
CA LYS A 111 10.02 -12.24 -19.77
C LYS A 111 9.51 -12.75 -18.41
N ILE A 112 9.88 -12.07 -17.33
CA ILE A 112 9.41 -12.41 -15.98
C ILE A 112 7.99 -11.85 -15.77
N ALA A 113 7.79 -10.57 -16.07
CA ALA A 113 6.51 -9.88 -15.86
C ALA A 113 5.37 -10.49 -16.68
N ASN A 114 5.66 -10.99 -17.87
CA ASN A 114 4.67 -11.51 -18.81
C ASN A 114 4.60 -13.03 -18.82
N VAL A 115 5.13 -13.71 -17.81
CA VAL A 115 5.20 -15.18 -17.79
C VAL A 115 3.82 -15.84 -17.92
N PHE A 116 2.75 -15.17 -17.51
CA PHE A 116 1.37 -15.65 -17.60
C PHE A 116 0.54 -15.04 -18.72
N SER A 117 1.11 -14.13 -19.50
CA SER A 117 0.45 -13.53 -20.67
C SER A 117 0.60 -14.43 -21.89
N ARG A 118 -0.02 -15.57 -21.84
CA ARG A 118 -0.05 -16.50 -22.97
C ARG A 118 -1.42 -16.53 -23.62
#